data_0147fe948e4051399723887dce0e8f83
#
_entry.id   0147fe948e4051399723887dce0e8f83
#
_cell.length_a   1.000
_cell.length_b   1.000
_cell.length_c   1.000
_cell.angle_alpha   90.00
_cell.angle_beta   90.00
_cell.angle_gamma   90.00
#
_symmetry.space_group_name_H-M   'P 1'
#
loop_
_entity.id
_entity.type
_entity.pdbx_description
1 polymer ?
#
loop_
_entity_poly.entity_id
_entity_poly.type
_entity_poly.pdbx_seq_one_letter_code
_entity_poly.pdbx_strand_id
1 'polypeptide(L)'
;IGTGGIAAELLGDTQTLILPVEPRDVLAAINRLQLAPLFSGYRGTPQGDLDAAVAAIMAMAAAMQNDAALDEIEVNPLMVAGQGKGAIAADAVIWMNDNQGD
;
A
#
# COMPACT_ATOMS: atom_id res chain seq x y z
N ILE A 1 4.95 -3.05 1.00
CA ILE A 1 4.69 -1.85 0.19
C ILE A 1 5.72 -1.78 -0.91
N GLY A 2 5.30 -1.51 -2.10
CA GLY A 2 6.22 -1.37 -3.22
C GLY A 2 5.65 -0.51 -4.31
N THR A 3 6.52 -0.04 -5.20
CA THR A 3 6.11 0.63 -6.41
C THR A 3 5.41 -0.37 -7.33
N GLY A 4 4.22 -0.04 -7.81
CA GLY A 4 3.47 -0.93 -8.68
C GLY A 4 3.96 -0.95 -10.11
N GLY A 5 3.49 -1.95 -10.88
CA GLY A 5 3.76 -2.07 -12.30
C GLY A 5 5.00 -2.91 -12.63
N ILE A 6 5.30 -3.03 -13.92
CA ILE A 6 6.39 -3.87 -14.41
C ILE A 6 7.76 -3.39 -13.90
N ALA A 7 7.94 -2.08 -13.82
CA ALA A 7 9.19 -1.50 -13.34
C ALA A 7 9.51 -1.89 -11.89
N ALA A 8 8.48 -2.12 -11.07
CA ALA A 8 8.66 -2.50 -9.67
C ALA A 8 9.37 -3.85 -9.53
N GLU A 9 9.03 -4.80 -10.37
CA GLU A 9 9.66 -6.14 -10.34
C GLU A 9 11.15 -6.06 -10.68
N LEU A 10 11.50 -5.22 -11.64
CA LEU A 10 12.89 -5.05 -12.07
C LEU A 10 13.72 -4.29 -11.05
N LEU A 11 13.13 -3.29 -10.41
CA LEU A 11 13.86 -2.42 -9.49
C LEU A 11 13.92 -2.97 -8.06
N GLY A 12 12.98 -3.88 -7.71
CA GLY A 12 12.87 -4.38 -6.35
C GLY A 12 12.61 -3.27 -5.35
N ASP A 13 11.86 -2.25 -5.75
CA ASP A 13 11.58 -1.06 -4.94
C ASP A 13 10.47 -1.34 -3.95
N THR A 14 10.81 -1.99 -2.85
CA THR A 14 9.85 -2.38 -1.82
C THR A 14 10.36 -2.01 -0.43
N GLN A 15 9.41 -1.87 0.50
CA GLN A 15 9.66 -1.68 1.91
C GLN A 15 8.79 -2.66 2.70
N THR A 16 9.38 -3.31 3.68
CA THR A 16 8.67 -4.27 4.53
C THR A 16 8.47 -3.68 5.92
N LEU A 17 7.25 -3.81 6.42
CA LEU A 17 6.88 -3.42 7.77
C LEU A 17 6.30 -4.63 8.49
N ILE A 18 6.58 -4.73 9.79
CA ILE A 18 6.02 -5.79 10.63
C ILE A 18 4.89 -5.19 11.46
N LEU A 19 3.72 -5.84 11.40
CA LEU A 19 2.58 -5.40 12.19
C LEU A 19 2.78 -5.65 13.69
N PRO A 20 2.28 -4.78 14.56
CA PRO A 20 1.42 -3.62 14.26
C PRO A 20 2.22 -2.41 13.78
N VAL A 21 1.57 -1.57 12.99
CA VAL A 21 2.16 -0.34 12.46
C VAL A 21 1.26 0.85 12.76
N GLU A 22 1.87 2.02 12.81
CA GLU A 22 1.17 3.30 12.91
C GLU A 22 1.28 4.05 11.59
N PRO A 23 0.40 5.05 11.34
CA PRO A 23 0.47 5.83 10.09
C PRO A 23 1.84 6.43 9.82
N ARG A 24 2.56 6.87 10.83
CA ARG A 24 3.91 7.41 10.67
C ARG A 24 4.90 6.38 10.13
N ASP A 25 4.73 5.11 10.51
CA ASP A 25 5.60 4.02 10.04
C ASP A 25 5.36 3.76 8.55
N VAL A 26 4.09 3.80 8.14
CA VAL A 26 3.70 3.63 6.74
C VAL A 26 4.21 4.79 5.90
N LEU A 27 4.05 6.02 6.38
CA LEU A 27 4.54 7.22 5.70
C LEU A 27 6.06 7.15 5.51
N ALA A 28 6.78 6.77 6.56
CA ALA A 28 8.23 6.64 6.48
C ALA A 28 8.65 5.58 5.45
N ALA A 29 7.93 4.47 5.40
CA ALA A 29 8.20 3.40 4.42
C ALA A 29 7.97 3.88 2.99
N ILE A 30 6.87 4.58 2.74
CA ILE A 30 6.60 5.15 1.41
C ILE A 30 7.72 6.10 1.00
N ASN A 31 8.17 6.97 1.93
CA ASN A 31 9.21 7.93 1.64
C ASN A 31 10.58 7.30 1.38
N ARG A 32 10.78 6.05 1.78
CA ARG A 32 12.01 5.30 1.47
C ARG A 32 11.98 4.61 0.12
N LEU A 33 10.83 4.56 -0.56
CA LEU A 33 10.76 4.00 -1.90
C LEU A 33 11.55 4.87 -2.87
N GLN A 34 12.19 4.24 -3.85
CA GLN A 34 12.97 4.96 -4.85
C GLN A 34 12.12 5.90 -5.69
N LEU A 35 10.86 5.52 -5.93
CA LEU A 35 9.93 6.35 -6.69
C LEU A 35 9.09 7.28 -5.82
N ALA A 36 9.44 7.43 -4.54
CA ALA A 36 8.74 8.37 -3.64
C ALA A 36 8.64 9.80 -4.20
N PRO A 37 9.64 10.34 -4.93
CA PRO A 37 9.52 11.68 -5.50
C PRO A 37 8.32 11.90 -6.39
N LEU A 38 7.74 10.83 -6.97
CA LEU A 38 6.52 10.96 -7.78
C LEU A 38 5.34 11.46 -6.95
N PHE A 39 5.29 11.16 -5.65
CA PHE A 39 4.26 11.72 -4.76
C PHE A 39 4.44 13.21 -4.53
N SER A 40 5.66 13.72 -4.68
CA SER A 40 5.97 15.12 -4.42
C SER A 40 5.80 16.02 -5.65
N GLY A 41 5.30 15.49 -6.77
CA GLY A 41 5.08 16.26 -7.97
C GLY A 41 6.31 16.37 -8.85
N TYR A 42 7.03 15.30 -9.03
CA TYR A 42 8.23 15.25 -9.84
C TYR A 42 7.94 15.59 -11.30
N ARG A 43 8.75 16.49 -11.86
CA ARG A 43 8.68 16.94 -13.28
C ARG A 43 7.29 17.47 -13.68
N GLY A 44 6.69 18.27 -12.81
CA GLY A 44 5.42 18.92 -13.13
C GLY A 44 4.18 18.06 -13.02
N THR A 45 4.33 16.80 -12.61
CA THR A 45 3.16 15.98 -12.29
C THR A 45 2.53 16.48 -10.99
N PRO A 46 1.19 16.40 -10.83
CA PRO A 46 0.56 16.75 -9.57
C PRO A 46 1.07 15.88 -8.43
N GLN A 47 1.07 16.44 -7.21
CA GLN A 47 1.35 15.65 -6.03
C GLN A 47 0.33 14.51 -5.91
N GLY A 48 0.80 13.32 -5.54
CA GLY A 48 -0.09 12.20 -5.24
C GLY A 48 -0.76 12.38 -3.89
N ASP A 49 -1.92 11.73 -3.71
CA ASP A 49 -2.66 11.76 -2.46
C ASP A 49 -2.02 10.81 -1.45
N LEU A 50 -0.97 11.28 -0.79
CA LEU A 50 -0.21 10.48 0.15
C LEU A 50 -1.05 10.05 1.35
N ASP A 51 -1.92 10.93 1.84
CA ASP A 51 -2.80 10.61 2.96
C ASP A 51 -3.75 9.45 2.61
N ALA A 52 -4.29 9.44 1.39
CA ALA A 52 -5.14 8.36 0.93
C ALA A 52 -4.36 7.04 0.79
N ALA A 53 -3.11 7.09 0.33
CA ALA A 53 -2.26 5.91 0.24
C ALA A 53 -1.98 5.33 1.63
N VAL A 54 -1.64 6.18 2.59
CA VAL A 54 -1.41 5.76 3.98
C VAL A 54 -2.69 5.16 4.57
N ALA A 55 -3.83 5.80 4.35
CA ALA A 55 -5.12 5.30 4.86
C ALA A 55 -5.46 3.92 4.29
N ALA A 56 -5.21 3.70 3.01
CA ALA A 56 -5.46 2.41 2.36
C ALA A 56 -4.58 1.32 2.97
N ILE A 57 -3.31 1.59 3.18
CA ILE A 57 -2.38 0.64 3.78
C ILE A 57 -2.76 0.34 5.22
N MET A 58 -3.14 1.35 5.99
CA MET A 58 -3.61 1.16 7.37
C MET A 58 -4.88 0.32 7.43
N ALA A 59 -5.79 0.49 6.47
CA ALA A 59 -7.00 -0.34 6.41
C ALA A 59 -6.66 -1.81 6.16
N MET A 60 -5.71 -2.09 5.28
CA MET A 60 -5.24 -3.45 5.04
C MET A 60 -4.58 -4.05 6.29
N ALA A 61 -3.75 -3.28 6.97
CA ALA A 61 -3.10 -3.71 8.21
C ALA A 61 -4.14 -4.05 9.28
N ALA A 62 -5.16 -3.21 9.43
CA ALA A 62 -6.24 -3.45 10.39
C ALA A 62 -7.02 -4.72 10.05
N ALA A 63 -7.32 -4.94 8.78
CA ALA A 63 -8.02 -6.16 8.36
C ALA A 63 -7.21 -7.41 8.72
N MET A 64 -5.92 -7.41 8.46
CA MET A 64 -5.05 -8.55 8.78
C MET A 64 -4.96 -8.82 10.28
N GLN A 65 -4.95 -7.76 11.10
CA GLN A 65 -4.88 -7.91 12.54
C GLN A 65 -6.20 -8.33 13.17
N ASN A 66 -7.33 -7.97 12.55
CA ASN A 66 -8.65 -8.17 13.15
C ASN A 66 -9.38 -9.41 12.66
N ASP A 67 -8.86 -10.09 11.63
CA ASP A 67 -9.52 -11.27 11.07
C ASP A 67 -8.52 -12.42 10.95
N ALA A 68 -8.59 -13.36 11.87
CA ALA A 68 -7.71 -14.53 11.88
C ALA A 68 -7.91 -15.46 10.68
N ALA A 69 -9.02 -15.34 9.96
CA ALA A 69 -9.25 -16.13 8.75
C ALA A 69 -8.47 -15.62 7.54
N LEU A 70 -7.92 -14.41 7.60
CA LEU A 70 -7.12 -13.86 6.51
C LEU A 70 -5.67 -14.32 6.62
N ASP A 71 -5.16 -14.96 5.57
CA ASP A 71 -3.75 -15.31 5.44
C ASP A 71 -2.97 -14.19 4.75
N GLU A 72 -3.55 -13.63 3.70
CA GLU A 72 -2.86 -12.64 2.90
C GLU A 72 -3.85 -11.75 2.16
N ILE A 73 -3.52 -10.48 2.03
CA ILE A 73 -4.23 -9.53 1.18
C ILE A 73 -3.20 -8.85 0.29
N GLU A 74 -3.47 -8.85 -1.01
CA GLU A 74 -2.65 -8.12 -1.97
C GLU A 74 -3.52 -7.16 -2.75
N VAL A 75 -3.11 -5.89 -2.79
CA VAL A 75 -3.70 -4.88 -3.68
C VAL A 75 -2.62 -4.47 -4.67
N ASN A 76 -2.86 -4.72 -5.94
CA ASN A 76 -1.88 -4.43 -6.97
C ASN A 76 -2.55 -4.20 -8.32
N PRO A 77 -2.55 -2.96 -8.78
CA PRO A 77 -2.03 -1.79 -8.08
C PRO A 77 -3.08 -1.07 -7.23
N LEU A 78 -2.61 -0.24 -6.31
CA LEU A 78 -3.39 0.84 -5.72
C LEU A 78 -3.14 2.08 -6.59
N MET A 79 -4.20 2.58 -7.20
CA MET A 79 -4.11 3.78 -8.06
C MET A 79 -4.25 5.01 -7.18
N VAL A 80 -3.16 5.73 -6.98
CA VAL A 80 -3.14 6.93 -6.15
C VAL A 80 -3.34 8.14 -7.05
N ALA A 81 -4.45 8.85 -6.85
CA ALA A 81 -4.78 10.03 -7.62
C ALA A 81 -4.06 11.27 -7.11
N GLY A 82 -4.31 12.42 -7.71
CA GLY A 82 -3.74 13.68 -7.25
C GLY A 82 -4.21 14.03 -5.84
N GLN A 83 -3.48 14.94 -5.20
CA GLN A 83 -3.75 15.34 -3.83
C GLN A 83 -5.21 15.71 -3.61
N GLY A 84 -5.83 15.12 -2.59
CA GLY A 84 -7.23 15.33 -2.25
C GLY A 84 -8.22 14.52 -3.09
N LYS A 85 -7.76 13.72 -4.04
CA LYS A 85 -8.64 12.94 -4.94
C LYS A 85 -8.71 11.46 -4.63
N GLY A 86 -7.99 11.01 -3.61
CA GLY A 86 -8.11 9.66 -3.10
C GLY A 86 -7.25 8.62 -3.78
N ALA A 87 -7.55 7.37 -3.48
CA ALA A 87 -6.87 6.21 -4.04
C ALA A 87 -7.91 5.10 -4.27
N ILE A 88 -7.69 4.30 -5.30
CA ILE A 88 -8.61 3.22 -5.69
C ILE A 88 -7.80 1.95 -5.89
N ALA A 89 -8.24 0.85 -5.25
CA ALA A 89 -7.68 -0.46 -5.53
C ALA A 89 -8.17 -0.93 -6.89
N ALA A 90 -7.26 -1.07 -7.84
CA ALA A 90 -7.63 -1.53 -9.18
C ALA A 90 -7.82 -3.04 -9.21
N ASP A 91 -7.07 -3.77 -8.40
CA ASP A 91 -7.19 -5.21 -8.27
C ASP A 91 -6.76 -5.63 -6.87
N ALA A 92 -7.48 -6.61 -6.32
CA ALA A 92 -7.18 -7.12 -4.99
C ALA A 92 -7.39 -8.63 -4.96
N VAL A 93 -6.49 -9.32 -4.26
CA VAL A 93 -6.61 -10.77 -4.03
C VAL A 93 -6.54 -11.01 -2.53
N ILE A 94 -7.44 -11.83 -2.04
CA ILE A 94 -7.51 -12.18 -0.63
C ILE A 94 -7.37 -13.70 -0.50
N TRP A 95 -6.41 -14.13 0.29
CA TRP A 95 -6.23 -15.54 0.62
C TRP A 95 -6.74 -15.77 2.03
N MET A 96 -7.62 -16.75 2.17
CA MET A 96 -8.22 -17.10 3.46
C MET A 96 -7.77 -18.50 3.86
N ASN A 97 -7.63 -18.72 5.16
CA ASN A 97 -7.27 -20.04 5.66
C ASN A 97 -8.54 -20.88 5.92
N ASP A 98 -8.35 -22.18 6.08
CA ASP A 98 -9.43 -23.15 6.25
C ASP A 98 -9.70 -23.49 7.73
N ASN A 99 -9.15 -22.71 8.66
CA ASN A 99 -9.22 -23.03 10.08
C ASN A 99 -10.52 -22.58 10.74
N GLN A 100 -11.29 -21.69 10.10
CA GLN A 100 -12.56 -21.25 10.64
C GLN A 100 -13.57 -22.38 10.50
N GLY A 101 -14.16 -22.83 11.55
CA GLY A 101 -15.19 -23.85 11.52
C GLY A 101 -14.77 -25.19 12.12
N ASP A 102 -13.58 -25.28 12.60
CA ASP A 102 -13.12 -26.48 13.31
C ASP A 102 -13.59 -26.51 14.77
#